data_1c129e09428704211bf697c41e872825
#
_entry.id   1c129e09428704211bf697c41e872825
#
_cell.length_a   1.000
_cell.length_b   1.000
_cell.length_c   1.000
_cell.angle_alpha   90.00
_cell.angle_beta   90.00
_cell.angle_gamma   90.00
#
_symmetry.space_group_name_H-M   'P 1'
#
loop_
_entity.id
_entity.type
_entity.pdbx_description
1 polymer ?
#
loop_
_entity_poly.entity_id
_entity_poly.type
_entity_poly.pdbx_seq_one_letter_code
_entity_poly.pdbx_strand_id
1 'polypeptide(L)'
;MSRGLGDVYKRQDGEERVILLDLVLDLDIRIYEETNLSMIEDLYGVTKQADVVRGKGQYRRLLVKNTAKTRVSDQFSISPGMPQLQQICGSFGEVFVQEIKKQSDGVLVKGTVNVQILYESAEEEVPCGCLKGELVFEELLETAEPVKNTCSCRIEASLEQLSVQAQNEQEAEVRAVVCVKGLICADCEEEIVTDALLRAPDPEKQANQPGIVVYLAGEGETLWDICKKYDVPMDGMREMNNLTQDEICLLYTSP
;
A
#
# COMPACT_ATOMS: atom_id res chain seq x y z
N MET A 1 20.13 1.04 10.06
CA MET A 1 21.30 0.77 10.94
C MET A 1 21.74 2.10 11.51
N SER A 2 21.34 2.41 12.73
CA SER A 2 21.76 3.64 13.43
C SER A 2 23.03 3.32 14.19
N ARG A 3 24.15 3.88 13.78
CA ARG A 3 25.37 3.86 14.57
C ARG A 3 25.50 5.23 15.24
N GLY A 4 25.05 5.33 16.47
CA GLY A 4 25.40 6.43 17.33
C GLY A 4 26.81 6.21 17.90
N LEU A 5 27.77 6.96 17.42
CA LEU A 5 29.07 7.12 18.07
C LEU A 5 28.97 8.36 18.97
N GLY A 6 28.70 8.12 20.25
CA GLY A 6 28.84 9.17 21.25
C GLY A 6 30.22 9.09 21.87
N ASP A 7 31.08 10.05 21.59
CA ASP A 7 32.31 10.25 22.36
C ASP A 7 31.98 11.07 23.62
N VAL A 8 32.08 10.43 24.77
CA VAL A 8 31.93 11.10 26.06
C VAL A 8 33.31 11.65 26.45
N TYR A 9 33.52 12.94 26.30
CA TYR A 9 34.72 13.60 26.80
C TYR A 9 34.57 13.91 28.30
N LYS A 10 35.38 13.25 29.10
CA LYS A 10 35.50 13.53 30.53
C LYS A 10 36.40 14.76 30.73
N ARG A 11 35.85 15.93 31.09
CA ARG A 11 36.64 17.08 31.53
C ARG A 11 37.17 16.82 32.95
N GLN A 12 38.42 17.16 33.17
CA GLN A 12 39.17 16.95 34.44
C GLN A 12 38.68 17.83 35.62
N ASP A 13 37.66 18.66 35.42
CA ASP A 13 37.20 19.65 36.40
C ASP A 13 36.05 19.16 37.31
N GLY A 14 35.73 17.87 37.31
CA GLY A 14 34.84 17.26 38.31
C GLY A 14 33.35 17.61 38.18
N GLU A 15 32.91 18.47 37.29
CA GLU A 15 31.51 18.76 37.02
C GLU A 15 31.01 17.99 35.79
N GLU A 16 30.50 16.79 36.01
CA GLU A 16 29.88 15.93 34.96
C GLU A 16 28.45 16.44 34.59
N ARG A 17 28.32 17.71 34.23
CA ARG A 17 27.00 18.31 33.93
C ARG A 17 26.75 18.60 32.46
N VAL A 18 27.73 18.38 31.59
CA VAL A 18 27.61 18.70 30.15
C VAL A 18 27.84 17.45 29.33
N ILE A 19 26.82 17.04 28.59
CA ILE A 19 26.88 15.96 27.59
C ILE A 19 26.90 16.63 26.23
N LEU A 20 27.92 16.38 25.43
CA LEU A 20 27.97 16.80 24.02
C LEU A 20 27.47 15.63 23.17
N LEU A 21 26.45 15.86 22.36
CA LEU A 21 25.86 14.86 21.48
C LEU A 21 25.97 15.32 20.04
N ASP A 22 26.75 14.59 19.22
CA ASP A 22 26.82 14.78 17.78
C ASP A 22 25.90 13.76 17.09
N LEU A 23 24.91 14.27 16.32
CA LEU A 23 23.94 13.45 15.61
C LEU A 23 24.13 13.61 14.11
N VAL A 24 24.30 12.50 13.42
CA VAL A 24 24.24 12.41 11.95
C VAL A 24 22.95 11.74 11.55
N LEU A 25 22.13 12.42 10.76
CA LEU A 25 20.85 11.93 10.28
C LEU A 25 20.90 11.66 8.79
N ASP A 26 20.62 10.44 8.39
CA ASP A 26 20.39 10.06 6.99
C ASP A 26 18.89 10.06 6.71
N LEU A 27 18.46 10.84 5.72
CA LEU A 27 17.05 10.99 5.34
C LEU A 27 16.79 10.35 3.97
N ASP A 28 15.88 9.37 3.91
CA ASP A 28 15.33 8.83 2.66
C ASP A 28 13.93 9.43 2.44
N ILE A 29 13.82 10.37 1.51
CA ILE A 29 12.57 11.06 1.19
C ILE A 29 12.03 10.51 -0.13
N ARG A 30 10.78 9.99 -0.11
CA ARG A 30 10.09 9.51 -1.30
C ARG A 30 8.74 10.18 -1.43
N ILE A 31 8.50 10.73 -2.61
CA ILE A 31 7.25 11.40 -2.95
C ILE A 31 6.49 10.51 -3.95
N TYR A 32 5.21 10.28 -3.69
CA TYR A 32 4.31 9.55 -4.55
C TYR A 32 3.20 10.47 -5.00
N GLU A 33 2.96 10.47 -6.31
CA GLU A 33 1.82 11.16 -6.91
C GLU A 33 0.83 10.10 -7.44
N GLU A 34 -0.43 10.27 -7.11
CA GLU A 34 -1.51 9.41 -7.57
C GLU A 34 -2.24 10.12 -8.70
N THR A 35 -2.30 9.49 -9.87
CA THR A 35 -2.94 10.03 -11.06
C THR A 35 -3.89 9.01 -11.67
N ASN A 36 -4.96 9.49 -12.30
CA ASN A 36 -5.83 8.64 -13.10
C ASN A 36 -5.25 8.52 -14.51
N LEU A 37 -4.99 7.29 -14.94
CA LEU A 37 -4.54 6.98 -16.29
C LEU A 37 -5.73 6.53 -17.14
N SER A 38 -5.93 7.20 -18.27
CA SER A 38 -6.85 6.73 -19.30
C SER A 38 -6.04 6.17 -20.47
N MET A 39 -6.28 4.91 -20.80
CA MET A 39 -5.58 4.21 -21.88
C MET A 39 -6.59 3.80 -22.95
N ILE A 40 -6.14 3.85 -24.21
CA ILE A 40 -6.95 3.40 -25.34
C ILE A 40 -6.75 1.90 -25.50
N GLU A 41 -7.79 1.12 -25.27
CA GLU A 41 -7.77 -0.34 -25.42
C GLU A 41 -8.01 -0.76 -26.87
N ASP A 42 -8.85 -0.02 -27.60
CA ASP A 42 -9.18 -0.32 -28.98
C ASP A 42 -9.60 0.95 -29.74
N LEU A 43 -9.48 0.90 -31.07
CA LEU A 43 -9.99 1.94 -31.96
C LEU A 43 -10.35 1.35 -33.32
N TYR A 44 -11.26 1.98 -34.04
CA TYR A 44 -11.56 1.70 -35.44
C TYR A 44 -11.82 3.00 -36.19
N GLY A 45 -11.73 2.94 -37.51
CA GLY A 45 -11.97 4.11 -38.38
C GLY A 45 -13.26 3.99 -39.14
N VAL A 46 -14.05 5.08 -39.20
CA VAL A 46 -15.31 5.16 -39.94
C VAL A 46 -15.08 5.59 -41.37
N THR A 47 -14.25 6.63 -41.60
CA THR A 47 -13.97 7.21 -42.90
C THR A 47 -12.62 6.80 -43.50
N LYS A 48 -11.76 6.24 -42.64
CA LYS A 48 -10.43 5.73 -43.01
C LYS A 48 -10.24 4.38 -42.33
N GLN A 49 -9.51 3.51 -42.97
CA GLN A 49 -9.09 2.28 -42.30
C GLN A 49 -8.03 2.60 -41.24
N ALA A 50 -8.19 2.07 -40.05
CA ALA A 50 -7.23 2.22 -38.96
C ALA A 50 -6.55 0.87 -38.67
N ASP A 51 -5.26 0.80 -38.96
CA ASP A 51 -4.44 -0.33 -38.54
C ASP A 51 -3.88 -0.02 -37.14
N VAL A 52 -4.33 -0.77 -36.16
CA VAL A 52 -3.98 -0.55 -34.74
C VAL A 52 -2.64 -1.21 -34.44
N VAL A 53 -1.71 -0.44 -33.91
CA VAL A 53 -0.46 -0.95 -33.35
C VAL A 53 -0.64 -1.13 -31.86
N ARG A 54 -0.49 -2.36 -31.38
CA ARG A 54 -0.62 -2.68 -29.97
C ARG A 54 0.77 -2.86 -29.34
N GLY A 55 0.89 -2.45 -28.12
CA GLY A 55 2.09 -2.61 -27.31
C GLY A 55 1.72 -2.92 -25.87
N LYS A 56 2.72 -3.27 -25.07
CA LYS A 56 2.53 -3.55 -23.65
C LYS A 56 2.68 -2.26 -22.86
N GLY A 57 1.61 -1.86 -22.20
CA GLY A 57 1.61 -0.80 -21.21
C GLY A 57 1.98 -1.37 -19.85
N GLN A 58 3.01 -0.82 -19.21
CA GLN A 58 3.40 -1.18 -17.85
C GLN A 58 3.10 -0.01 -16.92
N TYR A 59 2.34 -0.27 -15.88
CA TYR A 59 2.00 0.74 -14.89
C TYR A 59 1.83 0.12 -13.52
N ARG A 60 1.85 0.97 -12.51
CA ARG A 60 1.67 0.55 -11.13
C ARG A 60 0.32 1.05 -10.62
N ARG A 61 -0.57 0.12 -10.30
CA ARG A 61 -1.89 0.42 -9.76
C ARG A 61 -1.86 0.39 -8.24
N LEU A 62 -2.36 1.45 -7.61
CA LEU A 62 -2.52 1.51 -6.17
C LEU A 62 -3.66 0.57 -5.74
N LEU A 63 -3.36 -0.38 -4.86
CA LEU A 63 -4.37 -1.26 -4.25
C LEU A 63 -4.84 -0.69 -2.91
N VAL A 64 -3.90 -0.32 -2.05
CA VAL A 64 -4.19 0.24 -0.73
C VAL A 64 -3.12 1.25 -0.32
N LYS A 65 -3.61 2.36 0.24
CA LYS A 65 -2.85 3.31 1.04
C LYS A 65 -3.58 3.49 2.35
N ASN A 66 -3.12 2.81 3.38
CA ASN A 66 -3.81 2.78 4.68
C ASN A 66 -2.84 3.00 5.84
N THR A 67 -3.42 3.45 6.95
CA THR A 67 -2.73 3.62 8.23
C THR A 67 -3.57 2.92 9.29
N ALA A 68 -3.03 1.88 9.89
CA ALA A 68 -3.66 1.15 10.98
C ALA A 68 -2.93 1.43 12.30
N LYS A 69 -3.65 1.30 13.42
CA LYS A 69 -3.11 1.50 14.76
C LYS A 69 -3.44 0.30 15.62
N THR A 70 -2.41 -0.38 16.05
CA THR A 70 -2.52 -1.53 16.94
C THR A 70 -2.10 -1.16 18.34
N ARG A 71 -2.87 -1.64 19.34
CA ARG A 71 -2.55 -1.46 20.77
C ARG A 71 -2.07 -2.78 21.34
N VAL A 72 -0.91 -2.73 21.97
CA VAL A 72 -0.32 -3.90 22.62
C VAL A 72 0.03 -3.55 24.07
N SER A 73 -0.10 -4.53 24.95
CA SER A 73 0.26 -4.38 26.35
C SER A 73 0.76 -5.68 26.91
N ASP A 74 1.71 -5.58 27.84
CA ASP A 74 2.23 -6.72 28.60
C ASP A 74 2.76 -6.25 29.95
N GLN A 75 3.04 -7.21 30.84
CA GLN A 75 3.68 -6.99 32.15
C GLN A 75 5.12 -7.41 32.08
N PHE A 76 6.00 -6.49 32.43
CA PHE A 76 7.43 -6.76 32.53
C PHE A 76 7.83 -6.92 33.97
N SER A 77 8.47 -8.04 34.29
CA SER A 77 8.92 -8.35 35.63
C SER A 77 10.43 -8.14 35.78
N ILE A 78 10.84 -7.59 36.87
CA ILE A 78 12.24 -7.42 37.22
C ILE A 78 12.88 -8.80 37.48
N SER A 79 14.02 -9.04 36.84
CA SER A 79 14.74 -10.31 37.01
C SER A 79 15.26 -10.49 38.45
N PRO A 80 15.28 -11.72 38.96
CA PRO A 80 15.84 -12.00 40.30
C PRO A 80 17.26 -11.46 40.47
N GLY A 81 17.50 -10.73 41.56
CA GLY A 81 18.80 -10.11 41.85
C GLY A 81 18.99 -8.70 41.27
N MET A 82 18.01 -8.17 40.60
CA MET A 82 17.97 -6.76 40.20
C MET A 82 17.27 -5.93 41.29
N PRO A 83 17.64 -4.65 41.47
CA PRO A 83 17.07 -3.78 42.48
C PRO A 83 15.56 -3.55 42.25
N GLN A 84 14.83 -3.38 43.36
CA GLN A 84 13.37 -3.16 43.31
C GLN A 84 13.01 -1.81 42.73
N LEU A 85 11.89 -1.76 42.00
CA LEU A 85 11.38 -0.57 41.33
C LEU A 85 10.68 0.35 42.37
N GLN A 86 11.21 1.55 42.55
CA GLN A 86 10.58 2.58 43.35
C GLN A 86 9.81 3.59 42.51
N GLN A 87 10.45 4.13 41.47
CA GLN A 87 9.86 5.10 40.57
C GLN A 87 10.37 4.93 39.15
N ILE A 88 9.48 5.05 38.16
CA ILE A 88 9.86 5.06 36.73
C ILE A 88 10.37 6.46 36.36
N CYS A 89 11.63 6.52 35.94
CA CYS A 89 12.29 7.76 35.50
C CYS A 89 12.07 8.05 34.03
N GLY A 90 11.97 7.01 33.19
CA GLY A 90 11.77 7.18 31.78
C GLY A 90 11.57 5.84 31.05
N SER A 91 11.02 5.91 29.87
CA SER A 91 10.85 4.75 29.01
C SER A 91 11.16 5.10 27.55
N PHE A 92 11.75 4.15 26.87
CA PHE A 92 12.08 4.23 25.46
C PHE A 92 11.58 2.97 24.76
N GLY A 93 11.03 3.13 23.53
CA GLY A 93 10.55 2.03 22.72
C GLY A 93 10.97 2.17 21.28
N GLU A 94 11.33 1.06 20.67
CA GLU A 94 11.70 1.00 19.26
C GLU A 94 10.93 -0.13 18.56
N VAL A 95 10.34 0.18 17.39
CA VAL A 95 9.52 -0.76 16.63
C VAL A 95 10.35 -1.44 15.56
N PHE A 96 10.25 -2.76 15.49
CA PHE A 96 10.90 -3.58 14.47
C PHE A 96 9.86 -4.43 13.73
N VAL A 97 9.79 -4.28 12.42
CA VAL A 97 9.00 -5.17 11.57
C VAL A 97 9.82 -6.43 11.30
N GLN A 98 9.29 -7.57 11.68
CA GLN A 98 9.96 -8.87 11.55
C GLN A 98 9.49 -9.64 10.31
N GLU A 99 8.18 -9.60 10.02
CA GLU A 99 7.58 -10.33 8.92
C GLU A 99 6.52 -9.50 8.20
N ILE A 100 6.55 -9.55 6.88
CA ILE A 100 5.51 -9.00 6.00
C ILE A 100 5.00 -10.14 5.13
N LYS A 101 3.75 -10.56 5.33
CA LYS A 101 3.15 -11.70 4.67
C LYS A 101 1.96 -11.27 3.82
N LYS A 102 2.05 -11.53 2.52
CA LYS A 102 0.95 -11.28 1.58
C LYS A 102 -0.08 -12.41 1.72
N GLN A 103 -1.34 -12.02 1.86
CA GLN A 103 -2.49 -12.92 1.97
C GLN A 103 -3.56 -12.53 0.95
N SER A 104 -4.59 -13.36 0.81
CA SER A 104 -5.69 -13.09 -0.11
C SER A 104 -6.53 -11.87 0.26
N ASP A 105 -6.58 -11.54 1.54
CA ASP A 105 -7.39 -10.47 2.14
C ASP A 105 -6.57 -9.23 2.51
N GLY A 106 -5.24 -9.27 2.33
CA GLY A 106 -4.38 -8.13 2.64
C GLY A 106 -2.92 -8.45 2.85
N VAL A 107 -2.26 -7.59 3.61
CA VAL A 107 -0.87 -7.76 4.02
C VAL A 107 -0.79 -7.81 5.54
N LEU A 108 -0.41 -8.97 6.06
CA LEU A 108 -0.17 -9.19 7.48
C LEU A 108 1.23 -8.70 7.83
N VAL A 109 1.31 -7.81 8.81
CA VAL A 109 2.55 -7.24 9.34
C VAL A 109 2.74 -7.72 10.77
N LYS A 110 3.84 -8.38 11.04
CA LYS A 110 4.22 -8.80 12.39
C LYS A 110 5.52 -8.13 12.80
N GLY A 111 5.60 -7.80 14.07
CA GLY A 111 6.79 -7.17 14.60
C GLY A 111 6.82 -7.11 16.12
N THR A 112 7.85 -6.47 16.63
CA THR A 112 8.05 -6.26 18.05
C THR A 112 8.32 -4.80 18.37
N VAL A 113 7.92 -4.40 19.56
CA VAL A 113 8.34 -3.14 20.18
C VAL A 113 9.32 -3.50 21.29
N ASN A 114 10.59 -3.18 21.10
CA ASN A 114 11.60 -3.33 22.13
C ASN A 114 11.50 -2.15 23.09
N VAL A 115 11.22 -2.43 24.35
CA VAL A 115 11.02 -1.40 25.37
C VAL A 115 12.13 -1.46 26.41
N GLN A 116 12.64 -0.29 26.77
CA GLN A 116 13.59 -0.09 27.85
C GLN A 116 12.99 0.89 28.86
N ILE A 117 13.02 0.53 30.13
CA ILE A 117 12.46 1.31 31.22
C ILE A 117 13.58 1.61 32.20
N LEU A 118 13.88 2.88 32.40
CA LEU A 118 14.79 3.34 33.43
C LEU A 118 13.98 3.64 34.69
N TYR A 119 14.39 3.08 35.82
CA TYR A 119 13.72 3.28 37.08
C TYR A 119 14.69 3.56 38.21
N GLU A 120 14.23 4.31 39.20
CA GLU A 120 14.89 4.52 40.47
C GLU A 120 14.66 3.32 41.40
N SER A 121 15.68 2.91 42.11
CA SER A 121 15.65 1.80 43.06
C SER A 121 15.57 2.31 44.48
N ALA A 122 14.97 1.48 45.34
CA ALA A 122 15.00 1.71 46.80
C ALA A 122 16.35 1.38 47.45
N GLU A 123 17.29 0.76 46.73
CA GLU A 123 18.59 0.33 47.22
C GLU A 123 19.65 1.42 47.06
N GLU A 124 20.24 1.92 48.14
CA GLU A 124 21.25 3.00 48.09
C GLU A 124 22.52 2.62 47.32
N GLU A 125 22.88 1.33 47.29
CA GLU A 125 24.09 0.84 46.61
C GLU A 125 23.89 0.79 45.07
N VAL A 126 22.64 0.60 44.62
CA VAL A 126 22.27 0.53 43.18
C VAL A 126 21.09 1.45 42.95
N PRO A 127 21.32 2.76 42.82
CA PRO A 127 20.24 3.76 42.83
C PRO A 127 19.33 3.74 41.60
N CYS A 128 19.70 3.06 40.52
CA CYS A 128 18.87 2.93 39.31
C CYS A 128 19.01 1.56 38.66
N GLY A 129 17.93 1.13 38.00
CA GLY A 129 17.87 -0.09 37.23
C GLY A 129 17.29 0.15 35.83
N CYS A 130 17.50 -0.82 34.95
CA CYS A 130 16.93 -0.82 33.63
C CYS A 130 16.19 -2.13 33.38
N LEU A 131 14.88 -2.04 33.13
CA LEU A 131 14.04 -3.16 32.78
C LEU A 131 13.86 -3.17 31.23
N LYS A 132 14.03 -4.34 30.61
CA LYS A 132 13.91 -4.51 29.17
C LYS A 132 12.88 -5.59 28.86
N GLY A 133 12.11 -5.40 27.81
CA GLY A 133 11.14 -6.37 27.34
C GLY A 133 10.70 -6.09 25.93
N GLU A 134 9.91 -7.01 25.39
CA GLU A 134 9.40 -6.95 24.01
C GLU A 134 7.89 -7.11 24.02
N LEU A 135 7.20 -6.24 23.29
CA LEU A 135 5.78 -6.37 22.98
C LEU A 135 5.62 -6.84 21.54
N VAL A 136 4.93 -7.95 21.33
CA VAL A 136 4.64 -8.46 19.99
C VAL A 136 3.39 -7.80 19.46
N PHE A 137 3.42 -7.38 18.19
CA PHE A 137 2.25 -6.87 17.50
C PHE A 137 2.02 -7.60 16.17
N GLU A 138 0.75 -7.66 15.79
CA GLU A 138 0.30 -8.19 14.52
C GLU A 138 -0.80 -7.28 14.00
N GLU A 139 -0.70 -6.86 12.73
CA GLU A 139 -1.66 -5.97 12.09
C GLU A 139 -1.92 -6.41 10.65
N LEU A 140 -3.20 -6.50 10.28
CA LEU A 140 -3.64 -6.81 8.92
C LEU A 140 -4.05 -5.53 8.19
N LEU A 141 -3.33 -5.20 7.13
CA LEU A 141 -3.71 -4.14 6.19
C LEU A 141 -4.60 -4.75 5.12
N GLU A 142 -5.91 -4.64 5.31
CA GLU A 142 -6.91 -5.21 4.41
C GLU A 142 -6.88 -4.55 3.03
N THR A 143 -7.12 -5.35 1.99
CA THR A 143 -7.24 -4.91 0.60
C THR A 143 -8.55 -5.41 0.01
N ALA A 144 -9.19 -4.59 -0.85
CA ALA A 144 -10.40 -5.00 -1.56
C ALA A 144 -10.14 -6.09 -2.62
N GLU A 145 -8.92 -6.16 -3.12
CA GLU A 145 -8.49 -7.13 -4.12
C GLU A 145 -7.37 -8.03 -3.56
N PRO A 146 -7.29 -9.28 -4.02
CA PRO A 146 -6.24 -10.20 -3.56
C PRO A 146 -4.83 -9.70 -3.84
N VAL A 147 -3.96 -9.76 -2.83
CA VAL A 147 -2.56 -9.35 -2.94
C VAL A 147 -1.74 -10.49 -3.54
N LYS A 148 -1.35 -10.34 -4.80
CA LYS A 148 -0.50 -11.31 -5.51
C LYS A 148 0.98 -11.14 -5.09
N ASN A 149 1.79 -12.16 -5.33
CA ASN A 149 3.23 -12.11 -5.04
C ASN A 149 3.97 -11.01 -5.83
N THR A 150 3.44 -10.64 -7.00
CA THR A 150 3.97 -9.56 -7.85
C THR A 150 3.70 -8.16 -7.31
N CYS A 151 2.79 -8.00 -6.35
CA CYS A 151 2.51 -6.70 -5.75
C CYS A 151 3.73 -6.20 -4.96
N SER A 152 4.03 -4.91 -5.07
CA SER A 152 5.00 -4.25 -4.22
C SER A 152 4.32 -3.77 -2.94
N CYS A 153 4.93 -4.06 -1.79
CA CYS A 153 4.42 -3.64 -0.48
C CYS A 153 5.49 -2.79 0.20
N ARG A 154 5.13 -1.57 0.55
CA ARG A 154 5.95 -0.72 1.40
C ARG A 154 5.24 -0.56 2.74
N ILE A 155 5.88 -1.04 3.78
CA ILE A 155 5.35 -0.99 5.15
C ILE A 155 6.31 -0.16 6.00
N GLU A 156 5.74 0.76 6.76
CA GLU A 156 6.43 1.55 7.78
C GLU A 156 5.68 1.37 9.09
N ALA A 157 6.39 0.99 10.13
CA ALA A 157 5.84 0.88 11.48
C ALA A 157 6.58 1.84 12.40
N SER A 158 5.83 2.55 13.22
CA SER A 158 6.37 3.53 14.17
C SER A 158 5.64 3.46 15.51
N LEU A 159 6.33 3.76 16.59
CA LEU A 159 5.75 3.90 17.91
C LEU A 159 5.07 5.27 18.00
N GLU A 160 3.75 5.28 18.19
CA GLU A 160 2.99 6.52 18.35
C GLU A 160 2.90 6.92 19.82
N GLN A 161 2.72 5.94 20.71
CA GLN A 161 2.60 6.16 22.14
C GLN A 161 3.22 5.00 22.92
N LEU A 162 3.92 5.32 23.99
CA LEU A 162 4.41 4.38 24.99
C LEU A 162 3.98 4.88 26.36
N SER A 163 3.38 4.02 27.16
CA SER A 163 2.98 4.30 28.54
C SER A 163 3.43 3.15 29.42
N VAL A 164 4.10 3.50 30.52
CA VAL A 164 4.61 2.53 31.48
C VAL A 164 4.11 2.94 32.86
N GLN A 165 3.57 1.97 33.60
CA GLN A 165 3.08 2.17 34.96
C GLN A 165 3.61 1.07 35.87
N ALA A 166 4.20 1.45 37.02
CA ALA A 166 4.56 0.50 38.04
C ALA A 166 3.28 -0.11 38.64
N GLN A 167 3.21 -1.43 38.65
CA GLN A 167 2.14 -2.16 39.33
C GLN A 167 2.51 -2.48 40.78
N ASN A 168 3.77 -2.82 40.99
CA ASN A 168 4.36 -3.08 42.28
C ASN A 168 5.90 -2.89 42.17
N GLU A 169 6.63 -3.25 43.23
CA GLU A 169 8.10 -3.10 43.32
C GLU A 169 8.87 -4.04 42.35
N GLN A 170 8.19 -4.98 41.69
CA GLN A 170 8.80 -5.99 40.81
C GLN A 170 8.24 -6.02 39.41
N GLU A 171 7.11 -5.33 39.14
CA GLU A 171 6.39 -5.42 37.91
C GLU A 171 5.96 -4.04 37.39
N ALA A 172 6.08 -3.86 36.09
CA ALA A 172 5.60 -2.70 35.37
C ALA A 172 4.68 -3.12 34.24
N GLU A 173 3.51 -2.50 34.12
CA GLU A 173 2.62 -2.62 32.97
C GLU A 173 3.11 -1.68 31.88
N VAL A 174 3.28 -2.23 30.68
CA VAL A 174 3.70 -1.51 29.49
C VAL A 174 2.58 -1.54 28.46
N ARG A 175 2.21 -0.38 27.95
CA ARG A 175 1.21 -0.22 26.88
C ARG A 175 1.82 0.58 25.74
N ALA A 176 1.72 0.07 24.53
CA ALA A 176 2.20 0.75 23.34
C ALA A 176 1.10 0.86 22.28
N VAL A 177 1.15 1.96 21.52
CA VAL A 177 0.36 2.13 20.29
C VAL A 177 1.34 2.16 19.13
N VAL A 178 1.24 1.16 18.28
CA VAL A 178 2.03 1.04 17.05
C VAL A 178 1.19 1.53 15.87
N CYS A 179 1.74 2.46 15.12
CA CYS A 179 1.16 2.96 13.88
C CYS A 179 1.83 2.23 12.71
N VAL A 180 1.04 1.47 11.93
CA VAL A 180 1.50 0.74 10.74
C VAL A 180 0.94 1.44 9.51
N LYS A 181 1.82 1.95 8.65
CA LYS A 181 1.46 2.57 7.36
C LYS A 181 1.81 1.61 6.23
N GLY A 182 0.85 1.37 5.34
CA GLY A 182 1.03 0.52 4.18
C GLY A 182 0.71 1.23 2.87
N LEU A 183 1.61 1.06 1.90
CA LEU A 183 1.41 1.41 0.51
C LEU A 183 1.60 0.14 -0.31
N ILE A 184 0.48 -0.39 -0.86
CA ILE A 184 0.46 -1.65 -1.61
C ILE A 184 0.07 -1.34 -3.04
N CYS A 185 0.93 -1.71 -3.99
CA CYS A 185 0.71 -1.47 -5.42
C CYS A 185 0.86 -2.79 -6.19
N ALA A 186 0.01 -2.97 -7.20
CA ALA A 186 0.13 -4.03 -8.18
C ALA A 186 0.89 -3.52 -9.41
N ASP A 187 1.90 -4.27 -9.85
CA ASP A 187 2.51 -4.05 -11.16
C ASP A 187 1.60 -4.70 -12.21
N CYS A 188 1.06 -3.89 -13.11
CA CYS A 188 0.13 -4.28 -14.16
C CYS A 188 0.82 -4.18 -15.51
N GLU A 189 0.53 -5.16 -16.37
CA GLU A 189 0.94 -5.16 -17.78
C GLU A 189 -0.31 -5.47 -18.62
N GLU A 190 -0.70 -4.56 -19.49
CA GLU A 190 -1.88 -4.70 -20.34
C GLU A 190 -1.54 -4.34 -21.78
N GLU A 191 -2.25 -4.96 -22.73
CA GLU A 191 -2.18 -4.55 -24.13
C GLU A 191 -2.94 -3.25 -24.31
N ILE A 192 -2.25 -2.23 -24.79
CA ILE A 192 -2.81 -0.92 -25.10
C ILE A 192 -2.52 -0.55 -26.55
N VAL A 193 -3.32 0.34 -27.09
CA VAL A 193 -3.04 0.94 -28.39
C VAL A 193 -1.92 1.97 -28.21
N THR A 194 -0.79 1.72 -28.86
CA THR A 194 0.38 2.61 -28.81
C THR A 194 0.47 3.53 -30.02
N ASP A 195 -0.07 3.10 -31.17
CA ASP A 195 -0.09 3.88 -32.40
C ASP A 195 -1.23 3.41 -33.31
N ALA A 196 -1.60 4.24 -34.30
CA ALA A 196 -2.59 3.92 -35.29
C ALA A 196 -2.20 4.47 -36.67
N LEU A 197 -2.08 3.59 -37.64
CA LEU A 197 -1.81 3.96 -39.02
C LEU A 197 -3.13 4.12 -39.78
N LEU A 198 -3.41 5.35 -40.22
CA LEU A 198 -4.60 5.64 -40.98
C LEU A 198 -4.32 5.45 -42.49
N ARG A 199 -5.12 4.62 -43.16
CA ARG A 199 -5.06 4.38 -44.58
C ARG A 199 -6.34 4.88 -45.29
N ALA A 200 -6.25 5.08 -46.58
CA ALA A 200 -7.45 5.30 -47.38
C ALA A 200 -8.35 4.05 -47.27
N PRO A 201 -9.68 4.24 -47.24
CA PRO A 201 -10.61 3.12 -47.23
C PRO A 201 -10.45 2.27 -48.48
N ASP A 202 -10.69 0.95 -48.34
CA ASP A 202 -10.65 0.04 -49.48
C ASP A 202 -11.82 0.35 -50.45
N PRO A 203 -11.53 0.77 -51.70
CA PRO A 203 -12.58 1.11 -52.67
C PRO A 203 -13.49 -0.07 -53.00
N GLU A 204 -12.98 -1.31 -53.01
CA GLU A 204 -13.78 -2.50 -53.29
C GLU A 204 -14.74 -2.81 -52.13
N LYS A 205 -14.29 -2.62 -50.88
CA LYS A 205 -15.13 -2.79 -49.68
C LYS A 205 -16.25 -1.75 -49.66
N GLN A 206 -15.95 -0.49 -50.03
CA GLN A 206 -16.95 0.58 -50.08
C GLN A 206 -17.99 0.36 -51.20
N ALA A 207 -17.55 -0.06 -52.39
CA ALA A 207 -18.44 -0.29 -53.51
C ALA A 207 -19.41 -1.47 -53.28
N ASN A 208 -19.02 -2.43 -52.47
CA ASN A 208 -19.79 -3.64 -52.16
C ASN A 208 -20.59 -3.55 -50.86
N GLN A 209 -20.57 -2.41 -50.15
CA GLN A 209 -21.37 -2.26 -48.92
C GLN A 209 -22.86 -2.20 -49.27
N PRO A 210 -23.69 -3.10 -48.70
CA PRO A 210 -25.13 -3.04 -48.88
C PRO A 210 -25.70 -1.80 -48.16
N GLY A 211 -26.70 -1.14 -48.79
CA GLY A 211 -27.34 0.05 -48.23
C GLY A 211 -28.10 -0.21 -46.91
N ILE A 212 -28.53 -1.45 -46.69
CA ILE A 212 -29.21 -1.88 -45.45
C ILE A 212 -28.65 -3.25 -45.07
N VAL A 213 -28.25 -3.36 -43.78
CA VAL A 213 -27.77 -4.60 -43.18
C VAL A 213 -28.66 -4.93 -41.99
N VAL A 214 -29.21 -6.14 -41.99
CA VAL A 214 -29.86 -6.70 -40.80
C VAL A 214 -28.87 -7.63 -40.14
N TYR A 215 -28.53 -7.34 -38.89
CA TYR A 215 -27.57 -8.08 -38.13
C TYR A 215 -28.18 -8.61 -36.83
N LEU A 216 -28.00 -9.90 -36.59
CA LEU A 216 -28.37 -10.53 -35.33
C LEU A 216 -27.12 -10.58 -34.43
N ALA A 217 -27.16 -9.83 -33.37
CA ALA A 217 -26.06 -9.82 -32.39
C ALA A 217 -25.93 -11.19 -31.72
N GLY A 218 -24.70 -11.65 -31.57
CA GLY A 218 -24.36 -12.83 -30.80
C GLY A 218 -24.37 -12.55 -29.30
N GLU A 219 -24.34 -13.61 -28.49
CA GLU A 219 -24.21 -13.50 -27.06
C GLU A 219 -22.85 -12.88 -26.67
N GLY A 220 -22.87 -11.79 -25.90
CA GLY A 220 -21.66 -11.06 -25.49
C GLY A 220 -21.09 -10.08 -26.52
N GLU A 221 -21.66 -9.94 -27.72
CA GLU A 221 -21.28 -8.89 -28.67
C GLU A 221 -21.75 -7.52 -28.18
N THR A 222 -20.85 -6.54 -28.21
CA THR A 222 -21.16 -5.15 -27.86
C THR A 222 -21.51 -4.32 -29.10
N LEU A 223 -22.16 -3.18 -28.90
CA LEU A 223 -22.39 -2.21 -29.97
C LEU A 223 -21.07 -1.76 -30.60
N TRP A 224 -20.00 -1.66 -29.84
CA TRP A 224 -18.65 -1.37 -30.30
C TRP A 224 -18.17 -2.38 -31.36
N ASP A 225 -18.31 -3.67 -31.06
CA ASP A 225 -17.85 -4.76 -31.94
C ASP A 225 -18.59 -4.71 -33.30
N ILE A 226 -19.91 -4.44 -33.27
CA ILE A 226 -20.71 -4.33 -34.45
C ILE A 226 -20.34 -3.08 -35.25
N CYS A 227 -20.23 -1.93 -34.62
CA CYS A 227 -19.84 -0.68 -35.26
C CYS A 227 -18.45 -0.78 -35.91
N LYS A 228 -17.50 -1.42 -35.24
CA LYS A 228 -16.16 -1.72 -35.74
C LYS A 228 -16.19 -2.65 -36.97
N LYS A 229 -17.04 -3.68 -36.94
CA LYS A 229 -17.18 -4.66 -38.01
C LYS A 229 -17.68 -4.02 -39.31
N TYR A 230 -18.57 -3.04 -39.21
CA TYR A 230 -19.20 -2.36 -40.35
C TYR A 230 -18.63 -0.96 -40.64
N ASP A 231 -17.60 -0.54 -39.89
CA ASP A 231 -16.97 0.78 -40.01
C ASP A 231 -17.99 1.95 -39.91
N VAL A 232 -18.96 1.84 -39.00
CA VAL A 232 -20.02 2.84 -38.80
C VAL A 232 -19.87 3.55 -37.44
N PRO A 233 -20.27 4.84 -37.34
CA PRO A 233 -20.18 5.57 -36.09
C PRO A 233 -21.21 5.05 -35.07
N MET A 234 -20.79 4.90 -33.79
CA MET A 234 -21.66 4.40 -32.72
C MET A 234 -22.91 5.25 -32.53
N ASP A 235 -22.77 6.58 -32.56
CA ASP A 235 -23.91 7.49 -32.36
C ASP A 235 -24.96 7.33 -33.45
N GLY A 236 -24.53 7.22 -34.71
CA GLY A 236 -25.44 6.95 -35.82
C GLY A 236 -26.14 5.58 -35.68
N MET A 237 -25.42 4.56 -35.22
CA MET A 237 -26.00 3.25 -34.98
C MET A 237 -27.04 3.28 -33.83
N ARG A 238 -26.77 4.02 -32.76
CA ARG A 238 -27.72 4.21 -31.62
C ARG A 238 -28.99 4.91 -32.11
N GLU A 239 -28.85 6.02 -32.83
CA GLU A 239 -29.98 6.80 -33.32
C GLU A 239 -30.87 5.99 -34.30
N MET A 240 -30.26 5.31 -35.28
CA MET A 240 -30.99 4.54 -36.28
C MET A 240 -31.76 3.35 -35.69
N ASN A 241 -31.27 2.77 -34.59
CA ASN A 241 -31.87 1.59 -33.96
C ASN A 241 -32.59 1.88 -32.64
N ASN A 242 -32.72 3.15 -32.23
CA ASN A 242 -33.30 3.58 -30.95
C ASN A 242 -32.71 2.90 -29.74
N LEU A 243 -31.38 2.69 -29.74
CA LEU A 243 -30.67 2.05 -28.62
C LEU A 243 -30.35 3.07 -27.54
N THR A 244 -30.65 2.74 -26.28
CA THR A 244 -30.42 3.60 -25.11
C THR A 244 -29.17 3.20 -24.33
N GLN A 245 -28.62 2.00 -24.58
CA GLN A 245 -27.45 1.43 -23.89
C GLN A 245 -26.52 0.78 -24.91
N ASP A 246 -25.25 0.64 -24.56
CA ASP A 246 -24.22 -0.01 -25.40
C ASP A 246 -24.30 -1.55 -25.33
N GLU A 247 -24.99 -2.07 -24.33
CA GLU A 247 -25.28 -3.49 -24.21
C GLU A 247 -26.49 -3.82 -25.08
N ILE A 248 -26.29 -4.70 -26.05
CA ILE A 248 -27.34 -5.20 -26.91
C ILE A 248 -28.10 -6.26 -26.13
N CYS A 249 -29.24 -5.86 -25.58
CA CYS A 249 -30.17 -6.81 -24.94
C CYS A 249 -30.74 -7.70 -26.05
N LEU A 250 -30.40 -9.00 -26.03
CA LEU A 250 -31.09 -9.99 -26.87
C LEU A 250 -32.55 -10.02 -26.41
N LEU A 251 -33.43 -9.38 -27.15
CA LEU A 251 -34.86 -9.52 -26.94
C LEU A 251 -35.23 -10.98 -27.17
N TYR A 252 -35.48 -11.69 -26.09
CA TYR A 252 -36.23 -12.94 -26.12
C TYR A 252 -37.60 -12.64 -26.67
N THR A 253 -37.82 -12.84 -27.95
CA THR A 253 -39.15 -13.12 -28.47
C THR A 253 -39.43 -14.57 -28.12
N SER A 254 -40.07 -14.79 -26.98
CA SER A 254 -40.77 -16.06 -26.73
C SER A 254 -41.77 -16.31 -27.81
N PRO A 255 -41.95 -17.56 -28.26
CA PRO A 255 -42.89 -17.94 -29.28
C PRO A 255 -44.33 -17.73 -28.83
#